data_954f6abf513bbf405404f4bb65e2829d
#
_entry.id   954f6abf513bbf405404f4bb65e2829d
#
_cell.length_a   1.000
_cell.length_b   1.000
_cell.length_c   1.000
_cell.angle_alpha   90.00
_cell.angle_beta   90.00
_cell.angle_gamma   90.00
#
_symmetry.space_group_name_H-M   'P 1'
#
loop_
_entity.id
_entity.type
_entity.pdbx_description
1 polymer ?
#
loop_
_entity_poly.entity_id
_entity_poly.type
_entity_poly.pdbx_seq_one_letter_code
_entity_poly.pdbx_strand_id
1 'polypeptide(L)'
;MKKLENGWEQLKSEKGPNIGLLQARYDYLKNPRNQKEIRVFVLEGLDAVNAIAVTKDKKIILVRQLRFGTKDLSIEPPGGLMDVGEEKLAAVQRELREETGYTGTKWSFLTTLATQPVFMNNYIHTYVLLDATLTHPLEMDDGEDIEILEFSIEEIKNICETSK
;
A
#
# COMPACT_ATOMS: atom_id res chain seq x y z
N MET A 1 -2.28 30.53 -6.36
CA MET A 1 -1.15 30.03 -7.16
C MET A 1 -0.09 29.50 -6.22
N LYS A 2 0.25 28.20 -6.33
CA LYS A 2 1.23 27.56 -5.46
C LYS A 2 2.44 27.13 -6.31
N LYS A 3 3.64 27.58 -5.93
CA LYS A 3 4.87 27.11 -6.57
C LYS A 3 5.17 25.68 -6.07
N LEU A 4 5.45 24.78 -7.01
CA LEU A 4 5.88 23.42 -6.77
C LEU A 4 7.40 23.31 -6.98
N GLU A 5 7.96 22.15 -6.65
CA GLU A 5 9.37 21.89 -6.95
C GLU A 5 9.65 21.90 -8.46
N ASN A 6 10.89 22.13 -8.84
CA ASN A 6 11.33 22.22 -10.24
C ASN A 6 10.65 23.31 -11.07
N GLY A 7 10.08 24.34 -10.40
CA GLY A 7 9.54 25.52 -11.07
C GLY A 7 8.14 25.38 -11.66
N TRP A 8 7.46 24.25 -11.47
CA TRP A 8 6.05 24.11 -11.80
C TRP A 8 5.18 25.03 -10.94
N GLU A 9 4.09 25.53 -11.51
CA GLU A 9 3.12 26.36 -10.79
C GLU A 9 1.75 25.69 -10.84
N GLN A 10 1.14 25.47 -9.67
CA GLN A 10 -0.24 25.04 -9.58
C GLN A 10 -1.15 26.27 -9.62
N LEU A 11 -1.94 26.39 -10.67
CA LEU A 11 -2.84 27.53 -10.94
C LEU A 11 -4.15 27.40 -10.17
N LYS A 12 -4.78 26.22 -10.25
CA LYS A 12 -6.01 25.85 -9.55
C LYS A 12 -6.16 24.35 -9.44
N SER A 13 -7.08 23.92 -8.57
CA SER A 13 -7.56 22.55 -8.44
C SER A 13 -9.08 22.54 -8.48
N GLU A 14 -9.65 21.53 -9.11
CA GLU A 14 -11.09 21.29 -9.18
C GLU A 14 -11.39 19.86 -8.71
N LYS A 15 -12.40 19.70 -7.85
CA LYS A 15 -12.89 18.37 -7.49
C LYS A 15 -13.59 17.75 -8.68
N GLY A 16 -13.26 16.49 -8.96
CA GLY A 16 -13.98 15.63 -9.89
C GLY A 16 -14.99 14.74 -9.16
N PRO A 17 -15.47 13.68 -9.80
CA PRO A 17 -16.38 12.73 -9.18
C PRO A 17 -15.69 11.96 -8.03
N ASN A 18 -16.49 11.54 -7.04
CA ASN A 18 -16.10 10.51 -6.10
C ASN A 18 -16.29 9.13 -6.76
N ILE A 19 -15.32 8.25 -6.62
CA ILE A 19 -15.30 6.91 -7.23
C ILE A 19 -15.07 5.88 -6.11
N GLY A 20 -16.01 5.74 -5.20
CA GLY A 20 -15.89 4.85 -4.05
C GLY A 20 -14.81 5.30 -3.07
N LEU A 21 -13.73 4.54 -2.94
CA LEU A 21 -12.61 4.85 -2.04
C LEU A 21 -11.70 6.00 -2.53
N LEU A 22 -11.91 6.47 -3.76
CA LEU A 22 -11.06 7.47 -4.39
C LEU A 22 -11.85 8.74 -4.74
N GLN A 23 -11.23 9.90 -4.52
CA GLN A 23 -11.72 11.20 -4.95
C GLN A 23 -10.93 11.66 -6.18
N ALA A 24 -11.58 11.84 -7.31
CA ALA A 24 -10.93 12.45 -8.46
C ALA A 24 -10.69 13.94 -8.22
N ARG A 25 -9.56 14.44 -8.71
CA ARG A 25 -9.17 15.85 -8.73
C ARG A 25 -8.53 16.20 -10.05
N TYR A 26 -8.75 17.42 -10.52
CA TYR A 26 -8.09 17.99 -11.69
C TYR A 26 -7.24 19.17 -11.26
N ASP A 27 -5.92 19.06 -11.46
CA ASP A 27 -4.99 20.16 -11.22
C ASP A 27 -4.61 20.82 -12.55
N TYR A 28 -4.59 22.15 -12.56
CA TYR A 28 -4.14 22.94 -13.68
C TYR A 28 -2.74 23.46 -13.35
N LEU A 29 -1.77 23.01 -14.13
CA LEU A 29 -0.37 23.27 -13.88
C LEU A 29 0.27 24.04 -15.02
N LYS A 30 1.17 24.97 -14.71
CA LYS A 30 1.98 25.67 -15.68
C LYS A 30 3.37 25.07 -15.75
N ASN A 31 3.76 24.64 -16.96
CA ASN A 31 5.05 24.01 -17.21
C ASN A 31 6.17 25.07 -17.23
N PRO A 32 7.22 24.95 -16.41
CA PRO A 32 8.31 25.94 -16.34
C PRO A 32 9.11 26.05 -17.63
N ARG A 33 9.23 24.96 -18.42
CA ARG A 33 10.05 24.90 -19.64
C ARG A 33 9.44 25.68 -20.81
N ASN A 34 8.11 25.58 -20.99
CA ASN A 34 7.43 26.14 -22.17
C ASN A 34 6.28 27.08 -21.85
N GLN A 35 6.03 27.35 -20.55
CA GLN A 35 4.97 28.23 -20.04
C GLN A 35 3.54 27.80 -20.41
N LYS A 36 3.35 26.60 -20.97
CA LYS A 36 2.03 26.08 -21.32
C LYS A 36 1.31 25.58 -20.08
N GLU A 37 0.01 25.82 -20.05
CA GLU A 37 -0.89 25.24 -19.06
C GLU A 37 -1.32 23.84 -19.49
N ILE A 38 -1.32 22.91 -18.52
CA ILE A 38 -1.83 21.54 -18.69
C ILE A 38 -2.83 21.24 -17.60
N ARG A 39 -3.81 20.41 -17.93
CA ARG A 39 -4.72 19.81 -16.95
C ARG A 39 -4.25 18.38 -16.67
N VAL A 40 -4.00 18.05 -15.41
CA VAL A 40 -3.63 16.72 -14.97
C VAL A 40 -4.75 16.13 -14.11
N PHE A 41 -4.90 14.83 -14.20
CA PHE A 41 -5.84 14.06 -13.38
C PHE A 41 -5.11 13.45 -12.20
N VAL A 42 -5.70 13.55 -11.00
CA VAL A 42 -5.19 12.94 -9.77
C VAL A 42 -6.31 12.18 -9.10
N LEU A 43 -6.02 10.98 -8.63
CA LEU A 43 -6.84 10.21 -7.70
C LEU A 43 -6.29 10.41 -6.29
N GLU A 44 -7.12 10.93 -5.41
CA GLU A 44 -6.83 11.07 -3.99
C GLU A 44 -7.38 9.83 -3.26
N GLY A 45 -6.51 9.11 -2.58
CA GLY A 45 -6.85 7.93 -1.80
C GLY A 45 -6.23 7.97 -0.41
N LEU A 46 -6.67 7.05 0.44
CA LEU A 46 -6.03 6.82 1.73
C LEU A 46 -4.66 6.19 1.53
N ASP A 47 -3.75 6.45 2.46
CA ASP A 47 -2.49 5.74 2.54
C ASP A 47 -2.75 4.26 2.91
N ALA A 48 -1.79 3.42 2.59
CA ALA A 48 -1.82 2.00 2.89
C ALA A 48 -0.61 1.61 3.74
N VAL A 49 -0.71 0.45 4.37
CA VAL A 49 0.37 -0.18 5.12
C VAL A 49 0.57 -1.60 4.65
N ASN A 50 1.78 -2.14 4.81
CA ASN A 50 2.04 -3.56 4.71
C ASN A 50 3.15 -4.02 5.66
N ALA A 51 3.18 -5.32 5.96
CA ALA A 51 4.11 -5.94 6.88
C ALA A 51 4.99 -6.98 6.21
N ILE A 52 6.31 -6.88 6.39
CA ILE A 52 7.23 -7.99 6.20
C ILE A 52 7.35 -8.70 7.55
N ALA A 53 6.48 -9.67 7.80
CA ALA A 53 6.43 -10.41 9.06
C ALA A 53 7.29 -11.68 8.97
N VAL A 54 8.27 -11.79 9.85
CA VAL A 54 9.23 -12.90 9.90
C VAL A 54 9.02 -13.69 11.18
N THR A 55 8.74 -14.98 11.07
CA THR A 55 8.58 -15.90 12.21
C THR A 55 9.93 -16.22 12.88
N LYS A 56 9.89 -16.86 14.07
CA LYS A 56 11.10 -17.35 14.75
C LYS A 56 11.86 -18.37 13.90
N ASP A 57 11.16 -19.15 13.10
CA ASP A 57 11.74 -20.15 12.19
C ASP A 57 12.23 -19.58 10.87
N LYS A 58 12.32 -18.23 10.78
CA LYS A 58 12.80 -17.50 9.59
C LYS A 58 11.93 -17.68 8.34
N LYS A 59 10.64 -17.93 8.55
CA LYS A 59 9.65 -17.88 7.48
C LYS A 59 9.08 -16.48 7.36
N ILE A 60 8.82 -16.03 6.14
CA ILE A 60 8.15 -14.76 5.83
C ILE A 60 6.68 -15.07 5.54
N ILE A 61 5.79 -14.35 6.22
CA ILE A 61 4.35 -14.46 6.04
C ILE A 61 3.96 -13.63 4.83
N LEU A 62 3.32 -14.27 3.86
CA LEU A 62 2.70 -13.64 2.70
C LEU A 62 1.23 -14.06 2.62
N VAL A 63 0.46 -13.31 1.87
CA VAL A 63 -0.94 -13.61 1.55
C VAL A 63 -1.11 -13.82 0.07
N ARG A 64 -2.00 -14.74 -0.33
CA ARG A 64 -2.44 -14.93 -1.70
C ARG A 64 -3.90 -14.59 -1.81
N GLN A 65 -4.26 -13.67 -2.68
CA GLN A 65 -5.62 -13.20 -2.87
C GLN A 65 -5.91 -12.81 -4.31
N LEU A 66 -7.19 -12.83 -4.69
CA LEU A 66 -7.65 -12.35 -6.00
C LEU A 66 -7.63 -10.82 -6.03
N ARG A 67 -6.92 -10.24 -7.00
CA ARG A 67 -6.97 -8.80 -7.26
C ARG A 67 -7.95 -8.51 -8.40
N PHE A 68 -9.05 -7.83 -8.07
CA PHE A 68 -10.16 -7.61 -9.01
C PHE A 68 -9.77 -6.80 -10.26
N GLY A 69 -8.78 -5.93 -10.15
CA GLY A 69 -8.31 -5.12 -11.27
C GLY A 69 -7.66 -5.94 -12.37
N THR A 70 -6.80 -6.88 -12.00
CA THR A 70 -6.10 -7.79 -12.92
C THR A 70 -6.87 -9.08 -13.17
N LYS A 71 -7.76 -9.46 -12.23
CA LYS A 71 -8.46 -10.75 -12.17
C LYS A 71 -7.53 -11.95 -12.01
N ASP A 72 -6.35 -11.70 -11.44
CA ASP A 72 -5.33 -12.71 -11.18
C ASP A 72 -5.11 -12.85 -9.67
N LEU A 73 -4.59 -14.02 -9.26
CA LEU A 73 -4.09 -14.23 -7.90
C LEU A 73 -2.75 -13.52 -7.74
N SER A 74 -2.62 -12.76 -6.66
CA SER A 74 -1.39 -12.07 -6.29
C SER A 74 -0.84 -12.62 -4.97
N ILE A 75 0.49 -12.76 -4.88
CA ILE A 75 1.20 -13.09 -3.64
C ILE A 75 1.88 -11.81 -3.18
N GLU A 76 1.55 -11.38 -1.99
CA GLU A 76 1.96 -10.06 -1.47
C GLU A 76 2.16 -10.08 0.05
N PRO A 77 2.90 -9.10 0.60
CA PRO A 77 2.92 -8.89 2.05
C PRO A 77 1.52 -8.53 2.55
N PRO A 78 1.08 -9.04 3.72
CA PRO A 78 -0.20 -8.67 4.33
C PRO A 78 -0.27 -7.17 4.59
N GLY A 79 -1.44 -6.57 4.40
CA GLY A 79 -1.68 -5.15 4.59
C GLY A 79 -2.87 -4.60 3.82
N GLY A 80 -3.26 -3.38 4.17
CA GLY A 80 -4.44 -2.74 3.60
C GLY A 80 -4.45 -1.23 3.78
N LEU A 81 -5.63 -0.62 3.66
CA LEU A 81 -5.80 0.81 3.78
C LEU A 81 -5.80 1.23 5.24
N MET A 82 -5.20 2.37 5.50
CA MET A 82 -5.29 3.02 6.81
C MET A 82 -6.67 3.65 7.00
N ASP A 83 -7.19 3.61 8.20
CA ASP A 83 -8.35 4.40 8.58
C ASP A 83 -8.01 5.89 8.70
N VAL A 84 -9.01 6.75 8.55
CA VAL A 84 -8.81 8.20 8.68
C VAL A 84 -8.34 8.55 10.09
N GLY A 85 -7.12 9.06 10.19
CA GLY A 85 -6.49 9.46 11.46
C GLY A 85 -5.84 8.32 12.24
N GLU A 86 -5.77 7.12 11.65
CA GLU A 86 -5.08 5.99 12.25
C GLU A 86 -3.54 6.17 12.19
N GLU A 87 -2.85 5.78 13.26
CA GLU A 87 -1.39 5.75 13.27
C GLU A 87 -0.86 4.57 12.46
N LYS A 88 0.19 4.82 11.65
CA LYS A 88 0.76 3.84 10.71
C LYS A 88 1.11 2.49 11.35
N LEU A 89 1.72 2.54 12.54
CA LEU A 89 2.08 1.31 13.26
C LEU A 89 0.84 0.57 13.75
N ALA A 90 -0.19 1.27 14.19
CA ALA A 90 -1.45 0.65 14.60
C ALA A 90 -2.15 0.00 13.40
N ALA A 91 -2.21 0.69 12.27
CA ALA A 91 -2.79 0.16 11.04
C ALA A 91 -2.12 -1.15 10.59
N VAL A 92 -0.78 -1.17 10.49
CA VAL A 92 -0.09 -2.38 10.04
C VAL A 92 -0.21 -3.54 11.04
N GLN A 93 -0.34 -3.27 12.34
CA GLN A 93 -0.58 -4.28 13.36
C GLN A 93 -2.00 -4.87 13.25
N ARG A 94 -3.00 -4.03 12.98
CA ARG A 94 -4.39 -4.41 12.76
C ARG A 94 -4.48 -5.31 11.53
N GLU A 95 -4.00 -4.84 10.37
CA GLU A 95 -4.05 -5.56 9.09
C GLU A 95 -3.36 -6.92 9.18
N LEU A 96 -2.14 -6.98 9.72
CA LEU A 96 -1.43 -8.25 9.89
C LEU A 96 -2.23 -9.24 10.74
N ARG A 97 -2.85 -8.78 11.83
CA ARG A 97 -3.65 -9.63 12.70
C ARG A 97 -4.92 -10.13 12.00
N GLU A 98 -5.65 -9.25 11.34
CA GLU A 98 -6.91 -9.54 10.68
C GLU A 98 -6.73 -10.53 9.53
N GLU A 99 -5.78 -10.26 8.64
CA GLU A 99 -5.52 -11.10 7.47
C GLU A 99 -4.78 -12.40 7.76
N THR A 100 -3.97 -12.45 8.83
CA THR A 100 -3.07 -13.60 9.04
C THR A 100 -3.15 -14.23 10.44
N GLY A 101 -3.72 -13.56 11.41
CA GLY A 101 -3.69 -13.96 12.82
C GLY A 101 -2.31 -13.82 13.50
N TYR A 102 -1.27 -13.39 12.78
CA TYR A 102 0.06 -13.18 13.33
C TYR A 102 0.17 -11.83 14.04
N THR A 103 0.89 -11.83 15.17
CA THR A 103 1.22 -10.61 15.93
C THR A 103 2.67 -10.64 16.45
N GLY A 104 3.11 -9.54 17.03
CA GLY A 104 4.41 -9.45 17.67
C GLY A 104 4.72 -8.03 18.15
N THR A 105 5.88 -7.87 18.82
CA THR A 105 6.28 -6.61 19.44
C THR A 105 7.54 -5.99 18.84
N LYS A 106 8.29 -6.74 18.02
CA LYS A 106 9.56 -6.26 17.44
C LYS A 106 9.37 -5.62 16.08
N TRP A 107 8.68 -4.49 16.08
CA TRP A 107 8.41 -3.72 14.88
C TRP A 107 9.50 -2.70 14.56
N SER A 108 9.79 -2.52 13.29
CA SER A 108 10.60 -1.43 12.77
C SER A 108 10.02 -0.89 11.46
N PHE A 109 10.07 0.44 11.30
CA PHE A 109 9.72 1.06 10.03
C PHE A 109 10.79 0.78 8.99
N LEU A 110 10.39 0.40 7.78
CA LEU A 110 11.31 0.12 6.67
C LEU A 110 11.34 1.27 5.66
N THR A 111 10.20 1.62 5.07
CA THR A 111 10.14 2.63 4.00
C THR A 111 8.72 3.16 3.77
N THR A 112 8.66 4.27 3.04
CA THR A 112 7.43 4.81 2.45
C THR A 112 7.63 4.95 0.96
N LEU A 113 6.72 4.41 0.16
CA LEU A 113 6.72 4.49 -1.28
C LEU A 113 5.42 5.12 -1.78
N ALA A 114 5.51 5.96 -2.82
CA ALA A 114 4.32 6.40 -3.54
C ALA A 114 3.76 5.22 -4.35
N THR A 115 2.46 4.96 -4.25
CA THR A 115 1.83 3.79 -4.89
C THR A 115 1.83 3.91 -6.42
N GLN A 116 1.32 5.01 -6.94
CA GLN A 116 1.29 5.31 -8.37
C GLN A 116 1.45 6.83 -8.59
N PRO A 117 2.69 7.37 -8.43
CA PRO A 117 2.94 8.82 -8.37
C PRO A 117 2.62 9.58 -9.65
N VAL A 118 2.33 8.88 -10.76
CA VAL A 118 1.92 9.50 -12.02
C VAL A 118 0.54 10.18 -11.88
N PHE A 119 -0.38 9.56 -11.13
CA PHE A 119 -1.76 10.07 -11.01
C PHE A 119 -2.42 9.80 -9.65
N MET A 120 -1.70 9.24 -8.67
CA MET A 120 -2.21 9.05 -7.30
C MET A 120 -1.36 9.83 -6.29
N ASN A 121 -1.99 10.24 -5.19
CA ASN A 121 -1.33 11.03 -4.14
C ASN A 121 -1.07 10.26 -2.86
N ASN A 122 -1.42 8.98 -2.80
CA ASN A 122 -1.29 8.16 -1.62
C ASN A 122 0.04 7.37 -1.58
N TYR A 123 0.37 6.93 -0.38
CA TYR A 123 1.60 6.20 -0.08
C TYR A 123 1.30 4.84 0.52
N ILE A 124 2.27 3.94 0.44
CA ILE A 124 2.32 2.70 1.19
C ILE A 124 3.48 2.74 2.17
N HIS A 125 3.21 2.44 3.44
CA HIS A 125 4.18 2.41 4.52
C HIS A 125 4.49 0.97 4.90
N THR A 126 5.73 0.55 4.70
CA THR A 126 6.17 -0.82 4.96
C THR A 126 6.87 -0.91 6.30
N TYR A 127 6.48 -1.89 7.09
CA TYR A 127 7.10 -2.23 8.37
C TYR A 127 7.65 -3.66 8.35
N VAL A 128 8.64 -3.91 9.19
CA VAL A 128 9.18 -5.25 9.45
C VAL A 128 8.79 -5.66 10.87
N LEU A 129 8.23 -6.85 11.00
CA LEU A 129 8.02 -7.52 12.28
C LEU A 129 8.96 -8.72 12.38
N LEU A 130 9.77 -8.79 13.45
CA LEU A 130 10.57 -9.97 13.77
C LEU A 130 9.92 -10.79 14.87
N ASP A 131 10.14 -12.11 14.82
CA ASP A 131 9.59 -13.11 15.75
C ASP A 131 8.05 -13.10 15.78
N ALA A 132 7.42 -12.94 14.60
CA ALA A 132 5.98 -13.03 14.43
C ALA A 132 5.45 -14.38 14.96
N THR A 133 4.32 -14.34 15.65
CA THR A 133 3.70 -15.50 16.27
C THR A 133 2.20 -15.51 15.96
N LEU A 134 1.67 -16.67 15.56
CA LEU A 134 0.23 -16.87 15.38
C LEU A 134 -0.48 -16.85 16.75
N THR A 135 -1.36 -15.89 16.96
CA THR A 135 -2.01 -15.63 18.26
C THR A 135 -3.52 -15.45 18.16
N HIS A 136 -4.05 -15.18 16.98
CA HIS A 136 -5.47 -14.88 16.74
C HIS A 136 -6.02 -15.74 15.60
N PRO A 137 -7.32 -16.01 15.58
CA PRO A 137 -8.00 -16.50 14.38
C PRO A 137 -8.00 -15.39 13.31
N LEU A 138 -8.31 -15.78 12.08
CA LEU A 138 -8.52 -14.83 10.96
C LEU A 138 -9.80 -14.02 11.20
N GLU A 139 -9.75 -12.74 10.85
CA GLU A 139 -10.87 -11.80 10.94
C GLU A 139 -11.03 -11.09 9.59
N MET A 140 -11.32 -11.87 8.52
CA MET A 140 -11.43 -11.35 7.15
C MET A 140 -12.75 -10.59 6.95
N ASP A 141 -12.70 -9.56 6.13
CA ASP A 141 -13.89 -8.85 5.66
C ASP A 141 -14.71 -9.68 4.65
N ASP A 142 -15.98 -9.36 4.46
CA ASP A 142 -16.89 -10.06 3.55
C ASP A 142 -16.40 -10.15 2.09
N GLY A 143 -15.52 -9.27 1.68
CA GLY A 143 -14.93 -9.22 0.34
C GLY A 143 -13.58 -9.91 0.19
N GLU A 144 -13.06 -10.49 1.25
CA GLU A 144 -11.73 -11.09 1.32
C GLU A 144 -11.79 -12.62 1.25
N ASP A 145 -10.91 -13.18 0.43
CA ASP A 145 -10.63 -14.63 0.35
C ASP A 145 -9.11 -14.78 0.30
N ILE A 146 -8.51 -14.89 1.48
CA ILE A 146 -7.06 -14.81 1.68
C ILE A 146 -6.51 -16.18 2.07
N GLU A 147 -5.49 -16.63 1.36
CA GLU A 147 -4.67 -17.78 1.73
C GLU A 147 -3.33 -17.32 2.31
N ILE A 148 -3.01 -17.80 3.51
CA ILE A 148 -1.74 -17.50 4.17
C ILE A 148 -0.66 -18.44 3.66
N LEU A 149 0.48 -17.89 3.30
CA LEU A 149 1.65 -18.60 2.81
C LEU A 149 2.87 -18.28 3.70
N GLU A 150 3.66 -19.29 3.96
CA GLU A 150 4.91 -19.16 4.72
C GLU A 150 6.09 -19.59 3.85
N PHE A 151 6.95 -18.65 3.49
CA PHE A 151 8.13 -18.91 2.66
C PHE A 151 9.43 -18.63 3.39
N SER A 152 10.44 -19.44 3.11
CA SER A 152 11.83 -19.08 3.42
C SER A 152 12.29 -17.93 2.49
N ILE A 153 13.35 -17.24 2.88
CA ILE A 153 13.98 -16.21 2.03
C ILE A 153 14.41 -16.80 0.67
N GLU A 154 14.88 -18.04 0.65
CA GLU A 154 15.32 -18.73 -0.56
C GLU A 154 14.15 -18.98 -1.52
N GLU A 155 13.01 -19.43 -1.01
CA GLU A 155 11.79 -19.62 -1.80
C GLU A 155 11.29 -18.30 -2.39
N ILE A 156 11.32 -17.20 -1.63
CA ILE A 156 10.94 -15.87 -2.13
C ILE A 156 11.90 -15.41 -3.24
N LYS A 157 13.19 -15.58 -3.09
CA LYS A 157 14.16 -15.26 -4.14
C LYS A 157 13.85 -16.02 -5.44
N ASN A 158 13.59 -17.33 -5.33
CA ASN A 158 13.22 -18.15 -6.49
C ASN A 158 11.93 -17.64 -7.15
N ILE A 159 10.89 -17.27 -6.37
CA ILE A 159 9.65 -16.68 -6.90
C ILE A 159 9.96 -15.40 -7.67
N CYS A 160 10.72 -14.47 -7.10
CA CYS A 160 11.06 -13.20 -7.74
C CYS A 160 11.90 -13.37 -9.03
N GLU A 161 12.73 -14.42 -9.10
CA GLU A 161 13.56 -14.71 -10.29
C GLU A 161 12.80 -15.43 -11.40
N THR A 162 11.78 -16.22 -11.05
CA THR A 162 11.02 -17.06 -12.01
C THR A 162 9.70 -16.46 -12.44
N SER A 163 9.14 -15.53 -11.67
CA SER A 163 7.92 -14.79 -12.04
C SER A 163 8.24 -13.78 -13.14
N LYS A 164 7.87 -14.12 -14.38
CA LYS A 164 7.99 -13.24 -15.55
C LYS A 164 6.63 -12.70 -15.93
#